data_eb3ad79b93012359330a2ca5c743e7b6
#
_entry.id   eb3ad79b93012359330a2ca5c743e7b6
#
_cell.length_a   1.000
_cell.length_b   1.000
_cell.length_c   1.000
_cell.angle_alpha   90.00
_cell.angle_beta   90.00
_cell.angle_gamma   90.00
#
_symmetry.space_group_name_H-M   'P 1'
#
loop_
_entity.id
_entity.type
_entity.pdbx_description
1 polymer ?
#
loop_
_entity_poly.entity_id
_entity_poly.type
_entity_poly.pdbx_seq_one_letter_code
_entity_poly.pdbx_strand_id
1 'polypeptide(L)'
;MKKHILVTGAGIAGLTAANFLAQQGHCVTLVDRSPSFSKAGFLISLKSFGVKIMDELGLSGALQAASSPSKTVNFVETNDTVIQHIAYDKMNENIERSVLISRGGLHQVLYEAIKNDVHILFDTTLVQVNEKEDYAEVELSNGSTLCVDLIIVSEGLRSATRQQYFDNVQFEDFNMLYVGGKLRQHHHKKVGAFKIYIDVDKMLSIYPIAEDEIAIQCYIRSFEDLKTLRNSAPSILKNAFGRYNAEVNHLLDSLLDEGLFFIDKMGMVHTSNLLNGRMVLLGDAGYCPTALSGMGASLSIYGAKALAHYIALEPDDLPSACQKYNHLMQPVITKFQGNAKNNALSFLPENAFHLEKFVANFRNASFSDVQKIMTDPIVLTKDQENFMLD
;
A
#
# COMPACT_ATOMS: atom_id res chain seq x y z
N MET A 1 4.92 19.56 25.05
CA MET A 1 4.24 20.79 24.51
C MET A 1 3.49 20.47 23.22
N LYS A 2 2.44 21.24 22.88
CA LYS A 2 1.74 21.09 21.59
C LYS A 2 2.67 21.51 20.46
N LYS A 3 2.91 20.65 19.48
CA LYS A 3 3.75 20.90 18.31
C LYS A 3 2.89 21.18 17.07
N HIS A 4 3.42 21.92 16.12
CA HIS A 4 2.83 22.08 14.79
C HIS A 4 3.57 21.14 13.82
N ILE A 5 2.85 20.15 13.28
CA ILE A 5 3.42 19.11 12.41
C ILE A 5 2.77 19.20 11.03
N LEU A 6 3.61 19.34 10.00
CA LEU A 6 3.17 19.24 8.62
C LEU A 6 3.29 17.78 8.14
N VAL A 7 2.21 17.27 7.58
CA VAL A 7 2.20 15.95 6.90
C VAL A 7 2.00 16.20 5.41
N THR A 8 2.93 15.74 4.57
CA THR A 8 2.77 15.80 3.11
C THR A 8 2.33 14.46 2.55
N GLY A 9 1.20 14.44 1.83
CA GLY A 9 0.56 13.26 1.28
C GLY A 9 -0.55 12.69 2.16
N ALA A 10 -1.80 12.81 1.72
CA ALA A 10 -3.01 12.27 2.37
C ALA A 10 -3.26 10.79 1.99
N GLY A 11 -2.21 9.98 1.84
CA GLY A 11 -2.29 8.54 1.68
C GLY A 11 -2.50 7.81 3.02
N ILE A 12 -2.49 6.46 3.00
CA ILE A 12 -2.68 5.63 4.21
C ILE A 12 -1.68 6.03 5.30
N ALA A 13 -0.40 6.21 4.97
CA ALA A 13 0.63 6.58 5.94
C ALA A 13 0.36 7.95 6.58
N GLY A 14 0.13 8.99 5.75
CA GLY A 14 -0.08 10.35 6.23
C GLY A 14 -1.36 10.50 7.04
N LEU A 15 -2.47 9.91 6.59
CA LEU A 15 -3.73 9.93 7.33
C LEU A 15 -3.62 9.20 8.67
N THR A 16 -2.89 8.07 8.73
CA THR A 16 -2.66 7.35 9.99
C THR A 16 -1.81 8.17 10.95
N ALA A 17 -0.72 8.78 10.47
CA ALA A 17 0.13 9.65 11.31
C ALA A 17 -0.65 10.87 11.82
N ALA A 18 -1.40 11.52 10.94
CA ALA A 18 -2.23 12.67 11.30
C ALA A 18 -3.27 12.31 12.37
N ASN A 19 -3.85 11.10 12.28
CA ASN A 19 -4.82 10.63 13.28
C ASN A 19 -4.18 10.48 14.67
N PHE A 20 -3.07 9.75 14.78
CA PHE A 20 -2.37 9.59 16.06
C PHE A 20 -1.91 10.92 16.65
N LEU A 21 -1.31 11.77 15.83
CA LEU A 21 -0.78 13.06 16.27
C LEU A 21 -1.89 14.03 16.71
N ALA A 22 -3.03 14.03 16.03
CA ALA A 22 -4.19 14.82 16.42
C ALA A 22 -4.78 14.32 17.77
N GLN A 23 -4.89 12.99 17.94
CA GLN A 23 -5.33 12.40 19.23
C GLN A 23 -4.37 12.72 20.38
N GLN A 24 -3.08 12.90 20.11
CA GLN A 24 -2.06 13.35 21.08
C GLN A 24 -2.10 14.87 21.35
N GLY A 25 -3.01 15.60 20.68
CA GLY A 25 -3.23 17.03 20.88
C GLY A 25 -2.28 17.95 20.10
N HIS A 26 -1.50 17.44 19.16
CA HIS A 26 -0.66 18.26 18.28
C HIS A 26 -1.52 19.05 17.27
N CYS A 27 -0.95 20.15 16.74
CA CYS A 27 -1.52 20.88 15.61
C CYS A 27 -1.04 20.22 14.32
N VAL A 28 -1.93 19.59 13.56
CA VAL A 28 -1.55 18.90 12.33
C VAL A 28 -2.12 19.63 11.12
N THR A 29 -1.25 19.99 10.18
CA THR A 29 -1.63 20.39 8.82
C THR A 29 -1.25 19.28 7.85
N LEU A 30 -2.20 18.82 7.05
CA LEU A 30 -1.99 17.77 6.06
C LEU A 30 -2.20 18.34 4.67
N VAL A 31 -1.24 18.17 3.76
CA VAL A 31 -1.33 18.64 2.38
C VAL A 31 -1.30 17.48 1.40
N ASP A 32 -2.05 17.55 0.32
CA ASP A 32 -2.02 16.56 -0.76
C ASP A 32 -2.15 17.23 -2.12
N ARG A 33 -1.40 16.73 -3.10
CA ARG A 33 -1.42 17.23 -4.49
C ARG A 33 -2.71 16.92 -5.24
N SER A 34 -3.51 15.98 -4.78
CA SER A 34 -4.79 15.63 -5.40
C SER A 34 -5.78 16.77 -5.19
N PRO A 35 -6.64 17.07 -6.19
CA PRO A 35 -7.59 18.17 -6.07
C PRO A 35 -8.70 17.91 -5.04
N SER A 36 -8.88 16.65 -4.64
CA SER A 36 -9.82 16.24 -3.62
C SER A 36 -9.51 14.84 -3.12
N PHE A 37 -10.18 14.42 -2.06
CA PHE A 37 -10.12 13.05 -1.57
C PHE A 37 -10.53 12.05 -2.65
N SER A 38 -9.73 10.98 -2.81
CA SER A 38 -9.98 9.93 -3.79
C SER A 38 -10.10 8.55 -3.14
N LYS A 39 -11.14 7.80 -3.52
CA LYS A 39 -11.35 6.39 -3.15
C LYS A 39 -10.69 5.40 -4.13
N ALA A 40 -9.73 5.85 -4.90
CA ALA A 40 -9.05 4.99 -5.87
C ALA A 40 -8.17 3.95 -5.18
N GLY A 41 -8.04 2.80 -5.82
CA GLY A 41 -7.13 1.74 -5.40
C GLY A 41 -7.79 0.36 -5.37
N PHE A 42 -6.93 -0.65 -5.30
CA PHE A 42 -7.28 -2.07 -5.45
C PHE A 42 -7.39 -2.77 -4.11
N LEU A 43 -7.75 -4.05 -4.15
CA LEU A 43 -7.83 -4.88 -2.96
C LEU A 43 -6.43 -5.04 -2.35
N ILE A 44 -6.39 -4.90 -1.06
CA ILE A 44 -5.23 -5.17 -0.22
C ILE A 44 -5.63 -6.10 0.92
N SER A 45 -4.68 -6.87 1.40
CA SER A 45 -4.82 -7.60 2.65
C SER A 45 -4.15 -6.80 3.75
N LEU A 46 -4.94 -6.12 4.56
CA LEU A 46 -4.41 -5.48 5.76
C LEU A 46 -4.06 -6.57 6.76
N LYS A 47 -2.78 -6.67 7.12
CA LYS A 47 -2.26 -7.75 7.95
C LYS A 47 -2.43 -7.44 9.44
N SER A 48 -2.26 -8.46 10.27
CA SER A 48 -2.55 -8.51 11.70
C SER A 48 -2.14 -7.27 12.48
N PHE A 49 -0.86 -6.88 12.43
CA PHE A 49 -0.40 -5.70 13.16
C PHE A 49 -1.02 -4.40 12.65
N GLY A 50 -1.29 -4.30 11.33
CA GLY A 50 -2.04 -3.18 10.78
C GLY A 50 -3.49 -3.14 11.29
N VAL A 51 -4.14 -4.30 11.44
CA VAL A 51 -5.50 -4.39 12.00
C VAL A 51 -5.50 -4.00 13.48
N LYS A 52 -4.55 -4.50 14.29
CA LYS A 52 -4.40 -4.13 15.71
C LYS A 52 -4.26 -2.61 15.88
N ILE A 53 -3.44 -1.96 15.06
CA ILE A 53 -3.25 -0.51 15.12
C ILE A 53 -4.53 0.25 14.73
N MET A 54 -5.30 -0.26 13.76
CA MET A 54 -6.62 0.31 13.44
C MET A 54 -7.61 0.14 14.59
N ASP A 55 -7.51 -0.96 15.34
CA ASP A 55 -8.32 -1.18 16.54
C ASP A 55 -7.97 -0.17 17.65
N GLU A 56 -6.67 0.14 17.86
CA GLU A 56 -6.23 1.20 18.79
C GLU A 56 -6.76 2.58 18.42
N LEU A 57 -6.86 2.88 17.14
CA LEU A 57 -7.48 4.13 16.65
C LEU A 57 -9.01 4.17 16.82
N GLY A 58 -9.63 3.08 17.31
CA GLY A 58 -11.08 2.98 17.43
C GLY A 58 -11.80 2.74 16.10
N LEU A 59 -11.11 2.29 15.07
CA LEU A 59 -11.62 2.18 13.70
C LEU A 59 -12.05 0.76 13.29
N SER A 60 -12.07 -0.21 14.22
CA SER A 60 -12.45 -1.62 13.95
C SER A 60 -13.80 -1.76 13.27
N GLY A 61 -14.81 -1.05 13.73
CA GLY A 61 -16.17 -1.11 13.16
C GLY A 61 -16.20 -0.58 11.73
N ALA A 62 -15.56 0.55 11.47
CA ALA A 62 -15.47 1.15 10.14
C ALA A 62 -14.64 0.28 9.18
N LEU A 63 -13.54 -0.30 9.66
CA LEU A 63 -12.71 -1.23 8.90
C LEU A 63 -13.50 -2.48 8.49
N GLN A 64 -14.26 -3.06 9.40
CA GLN A 64 -15.10 -4.23 9.14
C GLN A 64 -16.21 -3.92 8.13
N ALA A 65 -16.88 -2.77 8.28
CA ALA A 65 -17.93 -2.32 7.36
C ALA A 65 -17.43 -2.08 5.93
N ALA A 66 -16.17 -1.62 5.78
CA ALA A 66 -15.52 -1.36 4.50
C ALA A 66 -14.79 -2.59 3.92
N SER A 67 -14.81 -3.73 4.62
CA SER A 67 -14.13 -4.96 4.17
C SER A 67 -14.76 -5.56 2.92
N SER A 68 -13.94 -6.22 2.10
CA SER A 68 -14.40 -6.92 0.90
C SER A 68 -15.35 -8.07 1.25
N PRO A 69 -16.41 -8.28 0.46
CA PRO A 69 -17.30 -9.43 0.63
C PRO A 69 -16.65 -10.77 0.24
N SER A 70 -15.45 -10.75 -0.33
CA SER A 70 -14.74 -11.96 -0.78
C SER A 70 -14.32 -12.83 0.41
N LYS A 71 -14.85 -14.07 0.44
CA LYS A 71 -14.49 -15.07 1.45
C LYS A 71 -13.47 -16.08 0.97
N THR A 72 -13.27 -16.16 -0.34
CA THR A 72 -12.42 -17.19 -0.96
C THR A 72 -11.54 -16.57 -2.05
N VAL A 73 -10.34 -17.13 -2.21
CA VAL A 73 -9.41 -16.82 -3.28
C VAL A 73 -9.11 -18.11 -4.06
N ASN A 74 -9.29 -18.08 -5.37
CA ASN A 74 -8.95 -19.17 -6.26
C ASN A 74 -7.76 -18.81 -7.12
N PHE A 75 -6.69 -19.58 -7.01
CA PHE A 75 -5.61 -19.56 -7.99
C PHE A 75 -6.01 -20.47 -9.14
N VAL A 76 -5.95 -19.96 -10.35
CA VAL A 76 -6.44 -20.67 -11.54
C VAL A 76 -5.44 -20.59 -12.69
N GLU A 77 -5.49 -21.60 -13.56
CA GLU A 77 -4.84 -21.58 -14.86
C GLU A 77 -5.60 -20.68 -15.85
N THR A 78 -5.01 -20.37 -16.99
CA THR A 78 -5.61 -19.50 -18.02
C THR A 78 -6.96 -19.98 -18.58
N ASN A 79 -7.27 -21.27 -18.40
CA ASN A 79 -8.51 -21.94 -18.80
C ASN A 79 -9.53 -22.10 -17.65
N ASP A 80 -9.33 -21.41 -16.52
CA ASP A 80 -10.12 -21.51 -15.27
C ASP A 80 -9.97 -22.82 -14.48
N THR A 81 -9.03 -23.70 -14.83
CA THR A 81 -8.73 -24.87 -14.00
C THR A 81 -8.19 -24.42 -12.65
N VAL A 82 -8.83 -24.82 -11.55
CA VAL A 82 -8.40 -24.44 -10.20
C VAL A 82 -7.08 -25.12 -9.86
N ILE A 83 -6.07 -24.31 -9.54
CA ILE A 83 -4.78 -24.76 -8.99
C ILE A 83 -4.92 -24.96 -7.49
N GLN A 84 -5.46 -23.93 -6.79
CA GLN A 84 -5.62 -23.93 -5.34
C GLN A 84 -6.82 -23.08 -4.95
N HIS A 85 -7.56 -23.54 -3.94
CA HIS A 85 -8.69 -22.84 -3.33
C HIS A 85 -8.35 -22.45 -1.90
N ILE A 86 -8.44 -21.17 -1.57
CA ILE A 86 -8.14 -20.63 -0.24
C ILE A 86 -9.41 -20.04 0.34
N ALA A 87 -9.92 -20.66 1.41
CA ALA A 87 -10.96 -20.07 2.25
C ALA A 87 -10.30 -19.02 3.17
N TYR A 88 -10.51 -17.75 2.88
CA TYR A 88 -9.81 -16.65 3.56
C TYR A 88 -10.23 -16.48 5.04
N ASP A 89 -11.48 -16.81 5.34
CA ASP A 89 -11.99 -16.89 6.71
C ASP A 89 -11.24 -17.94 7.55
N LYS A 90 -11.01 -19.12 6.97
CA LYS A 90 -10.26 -20.20 7.62
C LYS A 90 -8.77 -19.90 7.78
N MET A 91 -8.19 -19.10 6.90
CA MET A 91 -6.80 -18.65 7.02
C MET A 91 -6.56 -17.86 8.30
N ASN A 92 -7.58 -17.23 8.86
CA ASN A 92 -7.51 -16.44 10.10
C ASN A 92 -7.79 -17.25 11.38
N GLU A 93 -8.17 -18.54 11.28
CA GLU A 93 -8.60 -19.33 12.46
C GLU A 93 -7.49 -19.65 13.44
N ASN A 94 -6.26 -19.56 13.21
CA ASN A 94 -5.16 -19.85 14.14
C ASN A 94 -3.98 -18.88 13.98
N ILE A 95 -4.24 -17.77 13.32
CA ILE A 95 -3.26 -16.71 13.09
C ILE A 95 -3.92 -15.36 13.34
N GLU A 96 -3.09 -14.36 13.50
CA GLU A 96 -3.55 -13.01 13.69
C GLU A 96 -4.45 -12.55 12.53
N ARG A 97 -5.57 -11.94 12.89
CA ARG A 97 -6.61 -11.45 12.00
C ARG A 97 -6.04 -10.56 10.88
N SER A 98 -6.36 -10.87 9.63
CA SER A 98 -6.16 -9.98 8.49
C SER A 98 -7.51 -9.60 7.87
N VAL A 99 -7.55 -8.45 7.20
CA VAL A 99 -8.77 -7.93 6.57
C VAL A 99 -8.51 -7.65 5.10
N LEU A 100 -9.33 -8.26 4.23
CA LEU A 100 -9.39 -7.88 2.82
C LEU A 100 -10.22 -6.61 2.68
N ILE A 101 -9.63 -5.56 2.15
CA ILE A 101 -10.28 -4.26 1.96
C ILE A 101 -9.76 -3.60 0.69
N SER A 102 -10.59 -2.82 0.00
CA SER A 102 -10.04 -1.98 -1.07
C SER A 102 -9.15 -0.89 -0.46
N ARG A 103 -8.03 -0.55 -1.13
CA ARG A 103 -7.16 0.54 -0.70
C ARG A 103 -7.94 1.85 -0.53
N GLY A 104 -8.88 2.12 -1.45
CA GLY A 104 -9.77 3.28 -1.35
C GLY A 104 -10.73 3.22 -0.16
N GLY A 105 -11.21 2.02 0.23
CA GLY A 105 -12.02 1.81 1.43
C GLY A 105 -11.24 2.09 2.71
N LEU A 106 -10.03 1.54 2.83
CA LEU A 106 -9.13 1.82 3.95
C LEU A 106 -8.78 3.31 4.04
N HIS A 107 -8.49 3.92 2.89
CA HIS A 107 -8.19 5.34 2.78
C HIS A 107 -9.38 6.20 3.27
N GLN A 108 -10.61 5.83 2.90
CA GLN A 108 -11.82 6.51 3.37
C GLN A 108 -12.02 6.37 4.88
N VAL A 109 -11.84 5.17 5.44
CA VAL A 109 -11.96 4.95 6.89
C VAL A 109 -11.01 5.90 7.66
N LEU A 110 -9.76 6.00 7.22
CA LEU A 110 -8.77 6.88 7.85
C LEU A 110 -9.11 8.37 7.66
N TYR A 111 -9.55 8.77 6.45
CA TYR A 111 -9.92 10.15 6.16
C TYR A 111 -11.13 10.63 6.98
N GLU A 112 -12.20 9.83 7.02
CA GLU A 112 -13.40 10.15 7.79
C GLU A 112 -13.11 10.34 9.29
N ALA A 113 -12.11 9.63 9.81
CA ALA A 113 -11.72 9.70 11.22
C ALA A 113 -11.06 11.04 11.60
N ILE A 114 -10.47 11.77 10.64
CA ILE A 114 -9.66 12.98 10.95
C ILE A 114 -10.15 14.25 10.27
N LYS A 115 -11.06 14.16 9.30
CA LYS A 115 -11.44 15.29 8.42
C LYS A 115 -11.96 16.54 9.17
N ASN A 116 -12.42 16.39 10.41
CA ASN A 116 -12.90 17.49 11.22
C ASN A 116 -11.87 18.00 12.24
N ASP A 117 -10.84 17.23 12.52
CA ASP A 117 -9.84 17.51 13.58
C ASP A 117 -8.49 17.96 13.04
N VAL A 118 -8.23 17.71 11.75
CA VAL A 118 -6.99 18.02 11.06
C VAL A 118 -7.24 19.04 9.95
N HIS A 119 -6.37 20.03 9.82
CA HIS A 119 -6.44 21.00 8.71
C HIS A 119 -5.90 20.34 7.44
N ILE A 120 -6.77 19.96 6.52
CA ILE A 120 -6.43 19.26 5.28
C ILE A 120 -6.53 20.23 4.09
N LEU A 121 -5.42 20.36 3.35
CA LEU A 121 -5.30 21.19 2.14
C LEU A 121 -5.06 20.29 0.93
N PHE A 122 -6.07 20.11 0.10
CA PHE A 122 -5.95 19.47 -1.20
C PHE A 122 -5.41 20.45 -2.25
N ASP A 123 -5.02 19.94 -3.43
CA ASP A 123 -4.36 20.69 -4.50
C ASP A 123 -3.16 21.52 -4.01
N THR A 124 -2.45 20.96 -3.02
CA THR A 124 -1.38 21.67 -2.32
C THR A 124 -0.17 20.75 -2.12
N THR A 125 1.01 21.25 -2.44
CA THR A 125 2.28 20.54 -2.26
C THR A 125 3.28 21.40 -1.50
N LEU A 126 4.28 20.76 -0.91
CA LEU A 126 5.45 21.44 -0.37
C LEU A 126 6.33 21.93 -1.53
N VAL A 127 6.72 23.19 -1.51
CA VAL A 127 7.60 23.82 -2.51
C VAL A 127 9.00 23.98 -1.99
N GLN A 128 9.15 24.60 -0.79
CA GLN A 128 10.45 24.89 -0.21
C GLN A 128 10.43 24.76 1.31
N VAL A 129 11.55 24.31 1.86
CA VAL A 129 11.81 24.24 3.30
C VAL A 129 13.03 25.10 3.63
N ASN A 130 12.87 26.02 4.57
CA ASN A 130 13.93 26.83 5.13
C ASN A 130 14.07 26.49 6.62
N GLU A 131 15.05 25.67 6.97
CA GLU A 131 15.29 25.28 8.36
C GLU A 131 15.81 26.47 9.17
N LYS A 132 15.25 26.64 10.37
CA LYS A 132 15.66 27.58 11.40
C LYS A 132 16.11 26.78 12.62
N GLU A 133 16.67 27.47 13.60
CA GLU A 133 17.16 26.84 14.84
C GLU A 133 16.05 26.03 15.53
N ASP A 134 14.86 26.60 15.74
CA ASP A 134 13.77 26.02 16.53
C ASP A 134 12.61 25.48 15.69
N TYR A 135 12.51 25.80 14.41
CA TYR A 135 11.40 25.40 13.53
C TYR A 135 11.85 25.33 12.07
N ALA A 136 10.98 24.85 11.19
CA ALA A 136 11.13 24.97 9.75
C ALA A 136 10.05 25.92 9.20
N GLU A 137 10.46 26.84 8.33
CA GLU A 137 9.54 27.64 7.51
C GLU A 137 9.30 26.92 6.19
N VAL A 138 8.04 26.60 5.90
CA VAL A 138 7.65 25.81 4.73
C VAL A 138 6.77 26.64 3.81
N GLU A 139 7.18 26.76 2.56
CA GLU A 139 6.38 27.36 1.49
C GLU A 139 5.55 26.28 0.80
N LEU A 140 4.25 26.54 0.62
CA LEU A 140 3.30 25.65 -0.05
C LEU A 140 2.93 26.20 -1.43
N SER A 141 2.51 25.31 -2.35
CA SER A 141 2.17 25.66 -3.74
C SER A 141 0.97 26.59 -3.87
N ASN A 142 0.12 26.69 -2.86
CA ASN A 142 -0.98 27.65 -2.79
C ASN A 142 -0.54 29.07 -2.35
N GLY A 143 0.77 29.29 -2.18
CA GLY A 143 1.36 30.58 -1.78
C GLY A 143 1.36 30.85 -0.27
N SER A 144 0.86 29.91 0.56
CA SER A 144 0.92 30.06 2.01
C SER A 144 2.28 29.61 2.56
N THR A 145 2.67 30.19 3.70
CA THR A 145 3.87 29.83 4.45
C THR A 145 3.47 29.35 5.84
N LEU A 146 4.07 28.25 6.29
CA LEU A 146 3.84 27.67 7.61
C LEU A 146 5.15 27.61 8.41
N CYS A 147 5.08 27.87 9.72
CA CYS A 147 6.15 27.55 10.67
C CYS A 147 5.78 26.25 11.37
N VAL A 148 6.64 25.23 11.25
CA VAL A 148 6.36 23.87 11.76
C VAL A 148 7.55 23.31 12.53
N ASP A 149 7.27 22.47 13.53
CA ASP A 149 8.29 21.79 14.33
C ASP A 149 8.85 20.56 13.62
N LEU A 150 8.03 19.88 12.81
CA LEU A 150 8.36 18.63 12.11
C LEU A 150 7.61 18.54 10.78
N ILE A 151 8.24 17.96 9.77
CA ILE A 151 7.66 17.65 8.46
C ILE A 151 7.69 16.13 8.26
N ILE A 152 6.51 15.50 8.12
CA ILE A 152 6.38 14.08 7.82
C ILE A 152 6.10 13.93 6.33
N VAL A 153 7.07 13.36 5.61
CA VAL A 153 7.00 13.17 4.15
C VAL A 153 6.40 11.79 3.83
N SER A 154 5.14 11.76 3.45
CA SER A 154 4.37 10.54 3.15
C SER A 154 3.72 10.52 1.75
N GLU A 155 4.40 11.12 0.77
CA GLU A 155 3.92 11.35 -0.61
C GLU A 155 3.96 10.10 -1.50
N GLY A 156 4.28 8.94 -0.93
CA GLY A 156 4.30 7.67 -1.63
C GLY A 156 5.56 7.44 -2.47
N LEU A 157 5.49 6.39 -3.30
CA LEU A 157 6.62 5.88 -4.10
C LEU A 157 7.34 6.96 -4.93
N ARG A 158 6.59 7.93 -5.45
CA ARG A 158 7.10 9.00 -6.33
C ARG A 158 7.17 10.36 -5.62
N SER A 159 7.54 10.36 -4.35
CA SER A 159 7.67 11.57 -3.54
C SER A 159 8.63 12.58 -4.16
N ALA A 160 8.13 13.78 -4.45
CA ALA A 160 8.92 14.88 -4.96
C ALA A 160 9.81 15.49 -3.86
N THR A 161 9.26 15.64 -2.65
CA THR A 161 10.00 16.14 -1.49
C THR A 161 11.16 15.23 -1.14
N ARG A 162 10.97 13.89 -1.17
CA ARG A 162 12.08 12.96 -0.99
C ARG A 162 13.18 13.16 -2.04
N GLN A 163 12.82 13.28 -3.31
CA GLN A 163 13.80 13.48 -4.39
C GLN A 163 14.58 14.78 -4.25
N GLN A 164 13.96 15.80 -3.70
CA GLN A 164 14.57 17.13 -3.53
C GLN A 164 15.49 17.21 -2.31
N TYR A 165 15.16 16.51 -1.22
CA TYR A 165 15.80 16.73 0.08
C TYR A 165 16.56 15.51 0.64
N PHE A 166 16.46 14.33 0.05
CA PHE A 166 17.08 13.11 0.59
C PHE A 166 18.06 12.49 -0.43
N ASP A 167 19.35 12.63 -0.19
CA ASP A 167 20.41 12.18 -1.12
C ASP A 167 20.65 10.66 -1.09
N ASN A 168 20.36 9.99 0.02
CA ASN A 168 20.68 8.58 0.27
C ASN A 168 19.52 7.63 -0.07
N VAL A 169 18.76 7.93 -1.11
CA VAL A 169 17.61 7.13 -1.53
C VAL A 169 17.87 6.49 -2.88
N GLN A 170 17.73 5.17 -2.93
CA GLN A 170 17.81 4.40 -4.15
C GLN A 170 16.42 3.89 -4.55
N PHE A 171 16.07 4.05 -5.81
CA PHE A 171 14.87 3.47 -6.41
C PHE A 171 15.25 2.22 -7.18
N GLU A 172 14.71 1.07 -6.79
CA GLU A 172 14.86 -0.20 -7.50
C GLU A 172 13.61 -0.44 -8.36
N ASP A 173 13.76 -0.45 -9.69
CA ASP A 173 12.70 -0.81 -10.63
C ASP A 173 12.60 -2.34 -10.70
N PHE A 174 11.41 -2.87 -10.46
CA PHE A 174 11.14 -4.31 -10.55
C PHE A 174 10.87 -4.80 -11.97
N ASN A 175 10.95 -3.91 -12.96
CA ASN A 175 10.61 -4.22 -14.35
C ASN A 175 9.22 -4.87 -14.50
N MET A 176 8.29 -4.42 -13.70
CA MET A 176 6.91 -4.90 -13.69
C MET A 176 5.95 -3.74 -13.88
N LEU A 177 5.09 -3.88 -14.87
CA LEU A 177 3.95 -3.02 -15.08
C LEU A 177 2.82 -3.46 -14.16
N TYR A 178 2.19 -2.49 -13.54
CA TYR A 178 1.00 -2.65 -12.72
C TYR A 178 -0.15 -1.89 -13.36
N VAL A 179 -1.16 -2.61 -13.79
CA VAL A 179 -2.37 -2.04 -14.40
C VAL A 179 -3.57 -2.50 -13.64
N GLY A 180 -4.53 -1.62 -13.45
CA GLY A 180 -5.78 -2.04 -12.86
C GLY A 180 -6.88 -1.02 -13.00
N GLY A 181 -8.11 -1.46 -12.84
CA GLY A 181 -9.29 -0.63 -12.91
C GLY A 181 -10.47 -1.26 -12.21
N LYS A 182 -11.54 -0.49 -12.16
CA LYS A 182 -12.81 -0.88 -11.56
C LYS A 182 -13.90 -0.84 -12.61
N LEU A 183 -14.79 -1.81 -12.54
CA LEU A 183 -15.96 -1.92 -13.39
C LEU A 183 -17.22 -2.03 -12.53
N ARG A 184 -18.27 -1.30 -12.92
CA ARG A 184 -19.61 -1.54 -12.36
C ARG A 184 -20.20 -2.79 -12.98
N GLN A 185 -20.70 -3.70 -12.14
CA GLN A 185 -21.42 -4.89 -12.60
C GLN A 185 -22.85 -4.53 -13.03
N HIS A 186 -23.00 -4.02 -14.24
CA HIS A 186 -24.32 -3.92 -14.88
C HIS A 186 -24.58 -5.19 -15.67
N HIS A 187 -25.45 -6.08 -15.16
CA HIS A 187 -26.01 -7.25 -15.87
C HIS A 187 -25.14 -8.51 -16.05
N HIS A 188 -24.00 -8.66 -15.35
CA HIS A 188 -23.20 -9.88 -15.46
C HIS A 188 -23.36 -10.79 -14.24
N LYS A 189 -23.16 -12.12 -14.45
CA LYS A 189 -23.08 -13.09 -13.36
C LYS A 189 -22.17 -12.56 -12.26
N LYS A 190 -22.69 -12.51 -11.03
CA LYS A 190 -21.90 -12.09 -9.86
C LYS A 190 -20.56 -12.82 -9.90
N VAL A 191 -19.46 -12.08 -10.02
CA VAL A 191 -18.13 -12.62 -9.79
C VAL A 191 -18.08 -12.96 -8.31
N GLY A 192 -18.36 -14.22 -7.99
CA GLY A 192 -18.58 -14.65 -6.60
C GLY A 192 -17.30 -14.90 -5.82
N ALA A 193 -16.17 -15.04 -6.52
CA ALA A 193 -14.89 -15.41 -5.92
C ALA A 193 -13.77 -14.54 -6.48
N PHE A 194 -12.82 -14.23 -5.62
CA PHE A 194 -11.55 -13.66 -6.04
C PHE A 194 -10.78 -14.73 -6.85
N LYS A 195 -10.48 -14.45 -8.12
CA LYS A 195 -9.67 -15.30 -9.01
C LYS A 195 -8.31 -14.66 -9.26
N ILE A 196 -7.26 -15.47 -9.21
CA ILE A 196 -5.88 -15.09 -9.55
C ILE A 196 -5.38 -16.05 -10.64
N TYR A 197 -5.18 -15.53 -11.83
CA TYR A 197 -4.55 -16.22 -12.95
C TYR A 197 -3.05 -15.99 -12.89
N ILE A 198 -2.26 -17.06 -12.86
CA ILE A 198 -0.80 -17.01 -12.91
C ILE A 198 -0.34 -17.62 -14.24
N ASP A 199 0.53 -16.89 -14.93
CA ASP A 199 1.10 -17.29 -16.20
C ASP A 199 2.55 -16.80 -16.29
N VAL A 200 3.29 -17.19 -17.32
CA VAL A 200 4.66 -16.74 -17.56
C VAL A 200 4.69 -15.20 -17.70
N ASP A 201 5.51 -14.55 -16.89
CA ASP A 201 5.73 -13.08 -16.88
C ASP A 201 4.49 -12.22 -16.64
N LYS A 202 3.40 -12.79 -16.17
CA LYS A 202 2.17 -12.04 -15.92
C LYS A 202 1.24 -12.71 -14.92
N MET A 203 0.43 -11.89 -14.28
CA MET A 203 -0.62 -12.29 -13.37
C MET A 203 -1.84 -11.40 -13.57
N LEU A 204 -3.03 -11.97 -13.51
CA LEU A 204 -4.29 -11.26 -13.58
C LEU A 204 -5.15 -11.62 -12.38
N SER A 205 -5.67 -10.64 -11.68
CA SER A 205 -6.61 -10.82 -10.57
C SER A 205 -7.95 -10.17 -10.90
N ILE A 206 -9.05 -10.88 -10.63
CA ILE A 206 -10.43 -10.39 -10.75
C ILE A 206 -11.14 -10.66 -9.43
N TYR A 207 -11.71 -9.62 -8.82
CA TYR A 207 -12.34 -9.76 -7.52
C TYR A 207 -13.45 -8.74 -7.27
N PRO A 208 -14.51 -9.11 -6.50
CA PRO A 208 -15.53 -8.16 -6.08
C PRO A 208 -14.96 -7.22 -5.00
N ILE A 209 -15.23 -5.92 -5.13
CA ILE A 209 -14.92 -4.91 -4.11
C ILE A 209 -16.17 -4.38 -3.41
N ALA A 210 -17.32 -4.46 -4.08
CA ALA A 210 -18.64 -4.19 -3.53
C ALA A 210 -19.66 -5.13 -4.19
N GLU A 211 -20.92 -5.03 -3.82
CA GLU A 211 -21.98 -5.89 -4.40
C GLU A 211 -22.14 -5.68 -5.90
N ASP A 212 -21.90 -4.47 -6.38
CA ASP A 212 -22.07 -4.05 -7.78
C ASP A 212 -20.77 -3.60 -8.46
N GLU A 213 -19.62 -3.79 -7.80
CA GLU A 213 -18.32 -3.33 -8.31
C GLU A 213 -17.26 -4.44 -8.24
N ILE A 214 -16.57 -4.66 -9.35
CA ILE A 214 -15.41 -5.54 -9.43
C ILE A 214 -14.15 -4.75 -9.76
N ALA A 215 -13.01 -5.30 -9.37
CA ALA A 215 -11.71 -4.81 -9.79
C ALA A 215 -10.98 -5.85 -10.64
N ILE A 216 -10.22 -5.34 -11.60
CA ILE A 216 -9.26 -6.08 -12.41
C ILE A 216 -7.88 -5.51 -12.11
N GLN A 217 -6.92 -6.39 -11.84
CA GLN A 217 -5.56 -6.02 -11.48
C GLN A 217 -4.57 -6.91 -12.21
N CYS A 218 -3.68 -6.32 -12.97
CA CYS A 218 -2.72 -7.01 -13.81
C CYS A 218 -1.29 -6.65 -13.41
N TYR A 219 -0.43 -7.65 -13.40
CA TYR A 219 1.02 -7.51 -13.31
C TYR A 219 1.63 -8.11 -14.58
N ILE A 220 2.51 -7.38 -15.23
CA ILE A 220 3.14 -7.80 -16.49
C ILE A 220 4.62 -7.41 -16.42
N ARG A 221 5.53 -8.36 -16.65
CA ARG A 221 6.96 -8.03 -16.75
C ARG A 221 7.18 -7.13 -17.96
N SER A 222 7.84 -5.98 -17.73
CA SER A 222 8.13 -5.01 -18.78
C SER A 222 9.36 -4.17 -18.44
N PHE A 223 10.27 -4.05 -19.40
CA PHE A 223 11.48 -3.26 -19.31
C PHE A 223 11.33 -1.86 -19.94
N GLU A 224 10.17 -1.56 -20.51
CA GLU A 224 9.88 -0.27 -21.13
C GLU A 224 9.65 0.82 -20.06
N ASP A 225 9.83 2.08 -20.44
CA ASP A 225 9.54 3.22 -19.59
C ASP A 225 8.03 3.44 -19.41
N LEU A 226 7.66 4.09 -18.30
CA LEU A 226 6.25 4.29 -17.94
C LEU A 226 5.48 5.17 -18.95
N LYS A 227 6.14 6.13 -19.63
CA LYS A 227 5.49 7.01 -20.60
C LYS A 227 5.08 6.21 -21.83
N THR A 228 5.98 5.37 -22.35
CA THR A 228 5.70 4.45 -23.46
C THR A 228 4.57 3.49 -23.10
N LEU A 229 4.63 2.88 -21.90
CA LEU A 229 3.62 1.95 -21.40
C LEU A 229 2.23 2.59 -21.27
N ARG A 230 2.13 3.82 -20.80
CA ARG A 230 0.84 4.54 -20.70
C ARG A 230 0.15 4.73 -22.05
N ASN A 231 0.91 5.02 -23.08
CA ASN A 231 0.37 5.21 -24.43
C ASN A 231 -0.06 3.89 -25.10
N SER A 232 0.51 2.77 -24.67
CA SER A 232 0.31 1.44 -25.26
C SER A 232 -0.51 0.50 -24.37
N ALA A 233 -1.05 0.95 -23.25
CA ALA A 233 -1.72 0.11 -22.26
C ALA A 233 -2.82 -0.80 -22.84
N PRO A 234 -3.75 -0.35 -23.72
CA PRO A 234 -4.75 -1.22 -24.31
C PRO A 234 -4.14 -2.38 -25.09
N SER A 235 -3.13 -2.10 -25.91
CA SER A 235 -2.46 -3.12 -26.72
C SER A 235 -1.69 -4.11 -25.84
N ILE A 236 -1.05 -3.63 -24.77
CA ILE A 236 -0.31 -4.45 -23.79
C ILE A 236 -1.26 -5.42 -23.12
N LEU A 237 -2.41 -4.94 -22.62
CA LEU A 237 -3.41 -5.78 -21.95
C LEU A 237 -4.01 -6.83 -22.88
N LYS A 238 -4.38 -6.46 -24.10
CA LYS A 238 -4.92 -7.39 -25.12
C LYS A 238 -3.88 -8.43 -25.53
N ASN A 239 -2.63 -8.04 -25.72
CA ASN A 239 -1.55 -8.98 -26.06
C ASN A 239 -1.24 -9.94 -24.90
N ALA A 240 -1.26 -9.46 -23.66
CA ALA A 240 -0.96 -10.27 -22.49
C ALA A 240 -2.06 -11.30 -22.17
N PHE A 241 -3.33 -10.88 -22.20
CA PHE A 241 -4.45 -11.66 -21.67
C PHE A 241 -5.54 -12.02 -22.69
N GLY A 242 -5.46 -11.56 -23.92
CA GLY A 242 -6.47 -11.78 -24.95
C GLY A 242 -6.65 -13.24 -25.41
N ARG A 243 -5.77 -14.15 -24.95
CA ARG A 243 -5.88 -15.61 -25.19
C ARG A 243 -6.48 -16.38 -24.00
N TYR A 244 -6.88 -15.67 -22.94
CA TYR A 244 -7.57 -16.29 -21.82
C TYR A 244 -9.03 -16.59 -22.17
N ASN A 245 -9.83 -16.98 -21.18
CA ASN A 245 -11.22 -17.33 -21.42
C ASN A 245 -12.10 -16.12 -21.81
N ALA A 246 -13.35 -16.38 -22.22
CA ALA A 246 -14.28 -15.37 -22.71
C ALA A 246 -14.66 -14.35 -21.61
N GLU A 247 -14.72 -14.75 -20.32
CA GLU A 247 -15.02 -13.87 -19.20
C GLU A 247 -13.92 -12.80 -19.05
N VAL A 248 -12.66 -13.22 -19.05
CA VAL A 248 -11.50 -12.32 -18.97
C VAL A 248 -11.50 -11.34 -20.15
N ASN A 249 -11.70 -11.81 -21.37
CA ASN A 249 -11.72 -10.95 -22.54
C ASN A 249 -12.81 -9.89 -22.46
N HIS A 250 -14.03 -10.29 -22.09
CA HIS A 250 -15.14 -9.38 -21.93
C HIS A 250 -14.87 -8.30 -20.86
N LEU A 251 -14.31 -8.71 -19.70
CA LEU A 251 -13.97 -7.76 -18.62
C LEU A 251 -12.85 -6.79 -19.02
N LEU A 252 -11.86 -7.25 -19.78
CA LEU A 252 -10.79 -6.38 -20.30
C LEU A 252 -11.32 -5.40 -21.34
N ASP A 253 -12.21 -5.83 -22.24
CA ASP A 253 -12.83 -4.93 -23.21
C ASP A 253 -13.65 -3.85 -22.50
N SER A 254 -14.47 -4.23 -21.52
CA SER A 254 -15.23 -3.28 -20.71
C SER A 254 -14.33 -2.28 -19.97
N LEU A 255 -13.21 -2.75 -19.40
CA LEU A 255 -12.24 -1.89 -18.72
C LEU A 255 -11.61 -0.86 -19.65
N LEU A 256 -11.31 -1.27 -20.88
CA LEU A 256 -10.72 -0.39 -21.89
C LEU A 256 -11.74 0.61 -22.44
N ASP A 257 -13.00 0.21 -22.57
CA ASP A 257 -14.08 1.07 -23.07
C ASP A 257 -14.48 2.13 -22.03
N GLU A 258 -14.51 1.80 -20.75
CA GLU A 258 -14.82 2.74 -19.67
C GLU A 258 -13.66 3.71 -19.38
N GLY A 259 -12.44 3.39 -19.81
CA GLY A 259 -11.24 4.24 -19.65
C GLY A 259 -10.80 4.48 -18.19
N LEU A 260 -11.39 3.75 -17.23
CA LEU A 260 -11.17 3.92 -15.80
C LEU A 260 -10.07 2.99 -15.28
N PHE A 261 -8.89 3.06 -15.86
CA PHE A 261 -7.77 2.25 -15.41
C PHE A 261 -6.55 3.08 -15.01
N PHE A 262 -5.82 2.54 -14.08
CA PHE A 262 -4.56 3.06 -13.57
C PHE A 262 -3.41 2.24 -14.13
N ILE A 263 -2.30 2.89 -14.44
CA ILE A 263 -1.07 2.25 -14.90
C ILE A 263 0.15 2.86 -14.22
N ASP A 264 0.99 2.02 -13.61
CA ASP A 264 2.27 2.42 -13.05
C ASP A 264 3.30 1.27 -13.13
N LYS A 265 4.57 1.57 -12.90
CA LYS A 265 5.63 0.58 -12.70
C LYS A 265 5.84 0.31 -11.22
N MET A 266 6.09 -0.94 -10.90
CA MET A 266 6.41 -1.35 -9.55
C MET A 266 7.85 -1.04 -9.22
N GLY A 267 8.07 -0.49 -8.04
CA GLY A 267 9.39 -0.16 -7.55
C GLY A 267 9.50 -0.31 -6.04
N MET A 268 10.71 -0.31 -5.57
CA MET A 268 11.08 -0.34 -4.16
C MET A 268 11.92 0.89 -3.83
N VAL A 269 11.72 1.44 -2.65
CA VAL A 269 12.51 2.58 -2.16
C VAL A 269 13.41 2.10 -1.05
N HIS A 270 14.72 2.23 -1.26
CA HIS A 270 15.74 1.91 -0.27
C HIS A 270 16.31 3.20 0.29
N THR A 271 16.37 3.30 1.61
CA THR A 271 17.08 4.38 2.30
C THR A 271 17.75 3.87 3.57
N SER A 272 18.97 4.28 3.81
CA SER A 272 19.69 3.96 5.04
C SER A 272 19.34 4.90 6.19
N ASN A 273 18.71 6.05 5.89
CA ASN A 273 18.32 7.04 6.87
C ASN A 273 17.00 7.71 6.45
N LEU A 274 15.99 7.61 7.31
CA LEU A 274 14.66 8.20 7.10
C LEU A 274 14.61 9.69 7.45
N LEU A 275 15.72 10.31 7.88
CA LEU A 275 15.75 11.64 8.45
C LEU A 275 16.62 12.59 7.61
N ASN A 276 16.15 13.83 7.50
CA ASN A 276 16.95 14.96 7.04
C ASN A 276 16.48 16.23 7.76
N GLY A 277 17.29 16.74 8.71
CA GLY A 277 16.93 17.88 9.54
C GLY A 277 15.58 17.64 10.25
N ARG A 278 14.63 18.52 10.02
CA ARG A 278 13.26 18.43 10.57
C ARG A 278 12.30 17.62 9.68
N MET A 279 12.82 16.91 8.69
CA MET A 279 12.01 16.05 7.82
C MET A 279 12.21 14.58 8.15
N VAL A 280 11.10 13.82 8.14
CA VAL A 280 11.09 12.37 8.33
C VAL A 280 10.27 11.67 7.24
N LEU A 281 10.84 10.65 6.61
CA LEU A 281 10.15 9.83 5.60
C LEU A 281 9.23 8.81 6.28
N LEU A 282 8.03 8.66 5.72
CA LEU A 282 7.01 7.74 6.20
C LEU A 282 6.34 6.97 5.06
N GLY A 283 6.09 5.68 5.25
CA GLY A 283 5.40 4.82 4.29
C GLY A 283 6.20 4.63 2.99
N ASP A 284 5.50 4.53 1.86
CA ASP A 284 6.11 4.30 0.56
C ASP A 284 7.11 5.39 0.13
N ALA A 285 7.04 6.57 0.72
CA ALA A 285 8.02 7.63 0.50
C ALA A 285 9.41 7.25 1.03
N GLY A 286 9.50 6.51 2.12
CA GLY A 286 10.77 6.13 2.74
C GLY A 286 11.20 4.69 2.49
N TYR A 287 10.23 3.78 2.35
CA TYR A 287 10.51 2.34 2.40
C TYR A 287 9.48 1.48 1.64
N CYS A 288 8.99 1.97 0.52
CA CYS A 288 8.07 1.18 -0.31
C CYS A 288 8.61 -0.26 -0.53
N PRO A 289 7.88 -1.30 -0.07
CA PRO A 289 8.34 -2.68 -0.22
C PRO A 289 7.80 -3.34 -1.49
N THR A 290 7.28 -2.60 -2.44
CA THR A 290 6.47 -2.98 -3.60
C THR A 290 5.12 -3.64 -3.25
N ALA A 291 4.19 -3.66 -4.22
CA ALA A 291 2.90 -4.33 -4.03
C ALA A 291 3.04 -5.86 -3.86
N LEU A 292 4.12 -6.47 -4.38
CA LEU A 292 4.38 -7.91 -4.26
C LEU A 292 4.68 -8.37 -2.83
N SER A 293 5.07 -7.46 -1.94
CA SER A 293 5.21 -7.78 -0.52
C SER A 293 3.86 -8.10 0.14
N GLY A 294 2.76 -7.55 -0.38
CA GLY A 294 1.44 -7.55 0.27
C GLY A 294 1.40 -6.77 1.59
N MET A 295 2.44 -6.00 1.92
CA MET A 295 2.67 -5.42 3.25
C MET A 295 2.65 -3.89 3.27
N GLY A 296 2.65 -3.21 2.12
CA GLY A 296 2.82 -1.75 2.05
C GLY A 296 1.87 -0.96 2.95
N ALA A 297 0.57 -1.31 2.96
CA ALA A 297 -0.42 -0.64 3.81
C ALA A 297 -0.17 -0.88 5.30
N SER A 298 0.05 -2.14 5.70
CA SER A 298 0.32 -2.48 7.10
C SER A 298 1.61 -1.85 7.61
N LEU A 299 2.66 -1.85 6.78
CA LEU A 299 3.93 -1.21 7.10
C LEU A 299 3.82 0.32 7.20
N SER A 300 2.98 0.93 6.37
CA SER A 300 2.67 2.37 6.45
C SER A 300 1.96 2.74 7.76
N ILE A 301 0.98 1.94 8.16
CA ILE A 301 0.24 2.11 9.43
C ILE A 301 1.17 1.88 10.62
N TYR A 302 1.99 0.84 10.58
CA TYR A 302 2.99 0.52 11.60
C TYR A 302 4.00 1.66 11.79
N GLY A 303 4.59 2.15 10.71
CA GLY A 303 5.53 3.27 10.77
C GLY A 303 4.90 4.56 11.30
N ALA A 304 3.64 4.83 10.96
CA ALA A 304 2.91 5.99 11.48
C ALA A 304 2.68 5.88 13.00
N LYS A 305 2.26 4.72 13.51
CA LYS A 305 2.13 4.46 14.96
C LYS A 305 3.48 4.57 15.65
N ALA A 306 4.54 3.98 15.08
CA ALA A 306 5.89 4.03 15.65
C ALA A 306 6.40 5.47 15.79
N LEU A 307 6.25 6.29 14.74
CA LEU A 307 6.66 7.68 14.78
C LEU A 307 5.87 8.47 15.83
N ALA A 308 4.54 8.32 15.86
CA ALA A 308 3.69 8.99 16.84
C ALA A 308 3.99 8.53 18.27
N HIS A 309 4.29 7.25 18.50
CA HIS A 309 4.69 6.72 19.80
C HIS A 309 5.96 7.41 20.33
N TYR A 310 7.03 7.46 19.53
CA TYR A 310 8.26 8.12 19.97
C TYR A 310 8.12 9.63 20.16
N ILE A 311 7.30 10.30 19.35
CA ILE A 311 6.96 11.73 19.56
C ILE A 311 6.23 11.92 20.90
N ALA A 312 5.33 11.01 21.28
CA ALA A 312 4.63 11.05 22.56
C ALA A 312 5.56 10.83 23.76
N LEU A 313 6.55 9.93 23.62
CA LEU A 313 7.56 9.69 24.67
C LEU A 313 8.56 10.84 24.83
N GLU A 314 8.86 11.57 23.75
CA GLU A 314 9.87 12.64 23.74
C GLU A 314 9.31 13.91 23.08
N PRO A 315 8.24 14.48 23.64
CA PRO A 315 7.53 15.61 23.01
C PRO A 315 8.36 16.90 22.92
N ASP A 316 9.41 17.01 23.70
CA ASP A 316 10.30 18.16 23.72
C ASP A 316 11.62 17.94 22.95
N ASP A 317 11.89 16.69 22.52
CA ASP A 317 13.07 16.32 21.72
C ASP A 317 12.65 15.52 20.46
N LEU A 318 12.06 16.21 19.49
CA LEU A 318 11.65 15.61 18.22
C LEU A 318 12.82 14.96 17.44
N PRO A 319 14.04 15.51 17.41
CA PRO A 319 15.19 14.84 16.82
C PRO A 319 15.47 13.46 17.41
N SER A 320 15.48 13.33 18.75
CA SER A 320 15.65 12.03 19.42
C SER A 320 14.51 11.06 19.09
N ALA A 321 13.26 11.54 19.16
CA ALA A 321 12.08 10.75 18.78
C ALA A 321 12.19 10.19 17.36
N CYS A 322 12.57 11.01 16.39
CA CYS A 322 12.78 10.61 15.00
C CYS A 322 13.95 9.63 14.83
N GLN A 323 15.04 9.78 15.58
CA GLN A 323 16.15 8.82 15.56
C GLN A 323 15.72 7.43 16.07
N LYS A 324 14.93 7.35 17.14
CA LYS A 324 14.38 6.10 17.66
C LYS A 324 13.44 5.44 16.63
N TYR A 325 12.58 6.22 16.01
CA TYR A 325 11.77 5.76 14.89
C TYR A 325 12.62 5.17 13.76
N ASN A 326 13.64 5.89 13.29
CA ASN A 326 14.53 5.42 12.24
C ASN A 326 15.22 4.11 12.63
N HIS A 327 15.73 4.01 13.86
CA HIS A 327 16.38 2.80 14.36
C HIS A 327 15.43 1.58 14.40
N LEU A 328 14.20 1.77 14.89
CA LEU A 328 13.18 0.72 14.89
C LEU A 328 12.82 0.25 13.48
N MET A 329 12.68 1.20 12.54
CA MET A 329 12.19 0.90 11.20
C MET A 329 13.20 0.16 10.33
N GLN A 330 14.52 0.39 10.46
CA GLN A 330 15.52 -0.21 9.57
C GLN A 330 15.47 -1.75 9.49
N PRO A 331 15.46 -2.52 10.59
CA PRO A 331 15.35 -3.98 10.51
C PRO A 331 13.99 -4.45 9.96
N VAL A 332 12.91 -3.72 10.25
CA VAL A 332 11.57 -4.02 9.73
C VAL A 332 11.53 -3.83 8.21
N ILE A 333 12.04 -2.71 7.72
CA ILE A 333 12.13 -2.40 6.28
C ILE A 333 12.94 -3.48 5.55
N THR A 334 14.13 -3.80 6.05
CA THR A 334 15.01 -4.83 5.47
C THR A 334 14.31 -6.18 5.33
N LYS A 335 13.59 -6.60 6.37
CA LYS A 335 12.83 -7.85 6.37
C LYS A 335 11.75 -7.88 5.28
N PHE A 336 10.91 -6.85 5.23
CA PHE A 336 9.78 -6.84 4.30
C PHE A 336 10.19 -6.58 2.85
N GLN A 337 11.25 -5.84 2.62
CA GLN A 337 11.85 -5.68 1.29
C GLN A 337 12.49 -6.97 0.79
N GLY A 338 13.18 -7.71 1.67
CA GLY A 338 13.72 -9.04 1.34
C GLY A 338 12.62 -10.04 0.96
N ASN A 339 11.53 -10.06 1.72
CA ASN A 339 10.37 -10.92 1.43
C ASN A 339 9.71 -10.58 0.08
N ALA A 340 9.63 -9.30 -0.27
CA ALA A 340 9.06 -8.87 -1.54
C ALA A 340 9.83 -9.41 -2.75
N LYS A 341 11.16 -9.46 -2.68
CA LYS A 341 12.01 -10.03 -3.73
C LYS A 341 11.74 -11.52 -3.93
N ASN A 342 11.60 -12.27 -2.84
CA ASN A 342 11.27 -13.69 -2.88
C ASN A 342 9.88 -13.94 -3.48
N ASN A 343 8.89 -13.11 -3.10
CA ASN A 343 7.53 -13.21 -3.65
C ASN A 343 7.48 -12.89 -5.14
N ALA A 344 8.27 -11.94 -5.62
CA ALA A 344 8.36 -11.61 -7.05
C ALA A 344 8.74 -12.83 -7.90
N LEU A 345 9.69 -13.63 -7.43
CA LEU A 345 10.13 -14.86 -8.11
C LEU A 345 9.05 -15.95 -8.13
N SER A 346 8.18 -15.97 -7.13
CA SER A 346 7.15 -17.01 -6.98
C SER A 346 5.88 -16.70 -7.79
N PHE A 347 5.38 -15.45 -7.73
CA PHE A 347 4.09 -15.08 -8.32
C PHE A 347 4.15 -14.59 -9.77
N LEU A 348 5.33 -14.37 -10.31
CA LEU A 348 5.57 -14.02 -11.72
C LEU A 348 6.66 -14.93 -12.31
N PRO A 349 6.32 -16.21 -12.59
CA PRO A 349 7.26 -17.18 -13.15
C PRO A 349 7.88 -16.66 -14.44
N GLU A 350 9.22 -16.71 -14.56
CA GLU A 350 9.94 -16.15 -15.70
C GLU A 350 9.89 -17.01 -16.96
N ASN A 351 9.48 -18.28 -16.82
CA ASN A 351 9.39 -19.24 -17.92
C ASN A 351 8.45 -20.39 -17.59
N ALA A 352 8.15 -21.23 -18.57
CA ALA A 352 7.26 -22.36 -18.44
C ALA A 352 7.68 -23.37 -17.35
N PHE A 353 9.00 -23.61 -17.19
CA PHE A 353 9.50 -24.52 -16.16
C PHE A 353 9.20 -24.02 -14.74
N HIS A 354 9.39 -22.70 -14.50
CA HIS A 354 9.06 -22.09 -13.21
C HIS A 354 7.55 -22.07 -12.96
N LEU A 355 6.73 -21.85 -13.99
CA LEU A 355 5.28 -21.91 -13.91
C LEU A 355 4.81 -23.33 -13.55
N GLU A 356 5.27 -24.35 -14.25
CA GLU A 356 4.92 -25.76 -13.98
C GLU A 356 5.30 -26.16 -12.55
N LYS A 357 6.49 -25.77 -12.11
CA LYS A 357 6.97 -26.04 -10.75
C LYS A 357 6.09 -25.33 -9.71
N PHE A 358 5.73 -24.06 -9.94
CA PHE A 358 4.83 -23.31 -9.07
C PHE A 358 3.46 -24.01 -8.99
N VAL A 359 2.85 -24.32 -10.15
CA VAL A 359 1.52 -24.97 -10.23
C VAL A 359 1.55 -26.32 -9.52
N ALA A 360 2.56 -27.15 -9.76
CA ALA A 360 2.68 -28.47 -9.14
C ALA A 360 2.81 -28.38 -7.61
N ASN A 361 3.69 -27.50 -7.12
CA ASN A 361 3.91 -27.30 -5.70
C ASN A 361 2.66 -26.75 -5.01
N PHE A 362 2.04 -25.73 -5.61
CA PHE A 362 0.90 -25.04 -5.02
C PHE A 362 -0.37 -25.91 -5.04
N ARG A 363 -0.59 -26.71 -6.09
CA ARG A 363 -1.70 -27.68 -6.20
C ARG A 363 -1.64 -28.76 -5.12
N ASN A 364 -0.42 -29.20 -4.78
CA ASN A 364 -0.19 -30.28 -3.81
C ASN A 364 0.04 -29.75 -2.38
N ALA A 365 0.10 -28.43 -2.19
CA ALA A 365 0.32 -27.84 -0.89
C ALA A 365 -0.87 -28.10 0.06
N SER A 366 -0.57 -28.54 1.28
CA SER A 366 -1.58 -28.64 2.33
C SER A 366 -2.09 -27.26 2.73
N PHE A 367 -3.25 -27.17 3.40
CA PHE A 367 -3.75 -25.92 3.95
C PHE A 367 -2.72 -25.27 4.88
N SER A 368 -2.03 -26.05 5.71
CA SER A 368 -0.97 -25.58 6.61
C SER A 368 0.22 -24.98 5.84
N ASP A 369 0.61 -25.60 4.71
CA ASP A 369 1.72 -25.08 3.90
C ASP A 369 1.33 -23.78 3.21
N VAL A 370 0.11 -23.70 2.66
CA VAL A 370 -0.44 -22.47 2.08
C VAL A 370 -0.52 -21.37 3.14
N GLN A 371 -1.00 -21.69 4.33
CA GLN A 371 -1.07 -20.77 5.45
C GLN A 371 0.32 -20.23 5.79
N LYS A 372 1.33 -21.08 5.93
CA LYS A 372 2.73 -20.69 6.14
C LYS A 372 3.24 -19.73 5.05
N ILE A 373 3.08 -20.11 3.78
CA ILE A 373 3.52 -19.27 2.64
C ILE A 373 2.88 -17.88 2.72
N MET A 374 1.63 -17.79 3.15
CA MET A 374 0.88 -16.53 3.22
C MET A 374 1.13 -15.72 4.50
N THR A 375 1.63 -16.32 5.57
CA THR A 375 1.70 -15.72 6.91
C THR A 375 3.10 -15.62 7.51
N ASP A 376 4.01 -16.56 7.25
CA ASP A 376 5.37 -16.53 7.83
C ASP A 376 6.15 -15.23 7.58
N PRO A 377 5.99 -14.54 6.43
CA PRO A 377 6.63 -13.25 6.21
C PRO A 377 6.05 -12.10 7.05
N ILE A 378 4.96 -12.34 7.78
CA ILE A 378 4.13 -11.29 8.40
C ILE A 378 4.47 -11.08 9.87
N VAL A 379 5.13 -12.04 10.52
CA VAL A 379 5.38 -12.01 11.95
C VAL A 379 6.46 -10.98 12.31
N LEU A 380 6.10 -10.03 13.16
CA LEU A 380 7.04 -9.12 13.83
C LEU A 380 7.74 -9.86 14.98
N THR A 381 8.94 -9.43 15.36
CA THR A 381 9.58 -9.90 16.58
C THR A 381 8.93 -9.25 17.80
N LYS A 382 9.09 -9.84 18.99
CA LYS A 382 8.56 -9.26 20.24
C LYS A 382 9.03 -7.82 20.44
N ASP A 383 10.29 -7.52 20.17
CA ASP A 383 10.83 -6.16 20.31
C ASP A 383 10.18 -5.17 19.30
N GLN A 384 9.82 -5.67 18.11
CA GLN A 384 9.10 -4.87 17.10
C GLN A 384 7.61 -4.69 17.44
N GLU A 385 7.06 -5.52 18.32
CA GLU A 385 5.67 -5.42 18.79
C GLU A 385 5.53 -4.66 20.11
N ASN A 386 6.59 -4.60 20.94
CA ASN A 386 6.50 -4.05 22.30
C ASN A 386 5.91 -2.64 22.35
N PHE A 387 6.25 -1.75 21.42
CA PHE A 387 5.70 -0.39 21.40
C PHE A 387 4.21 -0.33 20.97
N MET A 388 3.65 -1.42 20.47
CA MET A 388 2.21 -1.50 20.13
C MET A 388 1.37 -1.90 21.34
N LEU A 389 2.01 -2.32 22.44
CA LEU A 389 1.32 -2.80 23.64
C LEU A 389 1.24 -1.72 24.74
N ASP A 390 1.99 -0.64 24.55
CA ASP A 390 2.02 0.55 25.44
C ASP A 390 1.07 1.65 24.95
#